data_0159723bed2c643220a750ae8aade7f3
#
_entry.id   0159723bed2c643220a750ae8aade7f3
#
_cell.length_a   1.000
_cell.length_b   1.000
_cell.length_c   1.000
_cell.angle_alpha   90.00
_cell.angle_beta   90.00
_cell.angle_gamma   90.00
#
_symmetry.space_group_name_H-M   'P 1'
#
loop_
_entity.id
_entity.type
_entity.pdbx_description
1 polymer ?
#
loop_
_entity_poly.entity_id
_entity_poly.type
_entity_poly.pdbx_seq_one_letter_code
_entity_poly.pdbx_strand_id
1 'polypeptide(L)'
;MNNNKKRISNFTSSEIWKLMKVAKNGVDFGAPALTYIHEKTIATKLGRSVNVDAGSRATNWGKFVEGIVFEKLGLEYTIVSQDTILHPDLPHWSGSPDLLTVDSVADIKCYYPKNFADYADCLKLQDVEAMKRDFESEYWQLVSNSCLTGLPYGEAIVYLPYKSELAEIKQRAYDYEPEGKNALEKNQVEWIYYATDNSLPYQNENNFYKNIERFKFLIPQSDKDLLTTKVIAATKLLYKEIGIDPELAELNDGILTQKR
;
A
#
# COMPACT_ATOMS: atom_id res chain seq x y z
N MET A 1 -16.47 -3.57 -19.93
CA MET A 1 -16.19 -4.64 -18.94
C MET A 1 -15.81 -4.00 -17.62
N ASN A 2 -16.43 -4.46 -16.53
CA ASN A 2 -16.40 -3.77 -15.23
C ASN A 2 -14.99 -3.81 -14.62
N ASN A 3 -14.33 -2.66 -14.42
CA ASN A 3 -12.97 -2.54 -13.84
C ASN A 3 -12.81 -3.25 -12.47
N ASN A 4 -13.89 -3.42 -11.73
CA ASN A 4 -13.89 -4.14 -10.46
C ASN A 4 -13.55 -5.64 -10.59
N LYS A 5 -13.92 -6.32 -11.70
CA LYS A 5 -13.57 -7.75 -11.89
C LYS A 5 -12.08 -7.99 -12.10
N LYS A 6 -11.36 -7.04 -12.72
CA LYS A 6 -9.91 -7.15 -12.96
C LYS A 6 -9.08 -7.01 -11.67
N ARG A 7 -9.61 -6.36 -10.62
CA ARG A 7 -8.87 -6.08 -9.37
C ARG A 7 -8.78 -7.26 -8.40
N ILE A 8 -9.71 -8.19 -8.50
CA ILE A 8 -9.92 -9.27 -7.51
C ILE A 8 -8.76 -10.26 -7.51
N SER A 9 -8.20 -10.57 -8.68
CA SER A 9 -7.09 -11.52 -8.87
C SER A 9 -5.70 -10.88 -8.81
N ASN A 10 -5.61 -9.56 -8.63
CA ASN A 10 -4.32 -8.88 -8.71
C ASN A 10 -3.51 -9.02 -7.43
N PHE A 11 -2.21 -9.17 -7.59
CA PHE A 11 -1.22 -8.93 -6.56
C PHE A 11 -1.13 -7.42 -6.35
N THR A 12 -1.47 -6.95 -5.14
CA THR A 12 -1.57 -5.52 -4.83
C THR A 12 -0.31 -5.02 -4.14
N SER A 13 0.10 -3.78 -4.41
CA SER A 13 1.31 -3.19 -3.84
C SER A 13 1.39 -3.31 -2.31
N SER A 14 0.28 -3.16 -1.60
CA SER A 14 0.22 -3.24 -0.13
C SER A 14 0.49 -4.65 0.43
N GLU A 15 0.31 -5.70 -0.37
CA GLU A 15 0.53 -7.08 0.05
C GLU A 15 1.65 -7.79 -0.73
N ILE A 16 2.26 -7.09 -1.70
CA ILE A 16 3.24 -7.66 -2.64
C ILE A 16 4.48 -8.23 -1.95
N TRP A 17 4.86 -7.67 -0.80
CA TRP A 17 5.96 -8.14 0.02
C TRP A 17 5.86 -9.61 0.40
N LYS A 18 4.65 -10.17 0.45
CA LYS A 18 4.42 -11.60 0.71
C LYS A 18 5.07 -12.48 -0.35
N LEU A 19 5.13 -12.01 -1.62
CA LEU A 19 5.79 -12.73 -2.72
C LEU A 19 7.32 -12.77 -2.56
N MET A 20 7.90 -11.88 -1.75
CA MET A 20 9.33 -11.86 -1.47
C MET A 20 9.76 -12.91 -0.44
N LYS A 21 8.80 -13.54 0.25
CA LYS A 21 9.09 -14.61 1.21
C LYS A 21 9.46 -15.89 0.48
N VAL A 22 10.67 -16.36 0.76
CA VAL A 22 11.25 -17.57 0.16
C VAL A 22 11.21 -18.76 1.12
N ALA A 23 11.22 -19.97 0.57
CA ALA A 23 11.37 -21.20 1.33
C ALA A 23 12.81 -21.34 1.88
N LYS A 24 13.05 -22.32 2.73
CA LYS A 24 14.37 -22.56 3.34
C LYS A 24 15.50 -22.76 2.33
N ASN A 25 15.19 -23.21 1.11
CA ASN A 25 16.18 -23.34 0.01
C ASN A 25 16.58 -22.00 -0.63
N GLY A 26 15.95 -20.88 -0.24
CA GLY A 26 16.23 -19.54 -0.74
C GLY A 26 15.76 -19.25 -2.18
N VAL A 27 15.11 -20.19 -2.86
CA VAL A 27 14.71 -20.09 -4.28
C VAL A 27 13.20 -20.08 -4.43
N ASP A 28 12.53 -21.12 -3.91
CA ASP A 28 11.09 -21.31 -4.06
C ASP A 28 10.30 -20.33 -3.19
N PHE A 29 9.01 -20.18 -3.50
CA PHE A 29 8.11 -19.39 -2.67
C PHE A 29 7.94 -20.01 -1.28
N GLY A 30 8.08 -19.18 -0.25
CA GLY A 30 7.77 -19.56 1.14
C GLY A 30 6.28 -19.64 1.40
N ALA A 31 5.92 -20.19 2.56
CA ALA A 31 4.51 -20.36 2.93
C ALA A 31 3.65 -19.08 2.83
N PRO A 32 4.09 -17.88 3.26
CA PRO A 32 3.29 -16.66 3.11
C PRO A 32 3.00 -16.33 1.65
N ALA A 33 3.97 -16.54 0.75
CA ALA A 33 3.80 -16.29 -0.68
C ALA A 33 2.79 -17.26 -1.29
N LEU A 34 2.92 -18.56 -0.99
CA LEU A 34 1.99 -19.58 -1.48
C LEU A 34 0.56 -19.34 -0.97
N THR A 35 0.40 -18.97 0.31
CA THR A 35 -0.91 -18.61 0.86
C THR A 35 -1.51 -17.43 0.10
N TYR A 36 -0.71 -16.38 -0.15
CA TYR A 36 -1.19 -15.20 -0.87
C TYR A 36 -1.59 -15.52 -2.32
N ILE A 37 -0.81 -16.33 -3.05
CA ILE A 37 -1.15 -16.80 -4.39
C ILE A 37 -2.46 -17.62 -4.36
N HIS A 38 -2.61 -18.50 -3.39
CA HIS A 38 -3.82 -19.31 -3.24
C HIS A 38 -5.06 -18.46 -2.92
N GLU A 39 -4.94 -17.44 -2.05
CA GLU A 39 -6.02 -16.48 -1.79
C GLU A 39 -6.46 -15.77 -3.07
N LYS A 40 -5.52 -15.34 -3.93
CA LYS A 40 -5.83 -14.73 -5.23
C LYS A 40 -6.49 -15.73 -6.20
N THR A 41 -6.07 -16.99 -6.16
CA THR A 41 -6.70 -18.07 -6.92
C THR A 41 -8.16 -18.27 -6.50
N ILE A 42 -8.42 -18.37 -5.19
CA ILE A 42 -9.79 -18.49 -4.67
C ILE A 42 -10.63 -17.27 -5.03
N ALA A 43 -10.07 -16.05 -4.84
CA ALA A 43 -10.75 -14.81 -5.19
C ALA A 43 -11.16 -14.77 -6.67
N THR A 44 -10.27 -15.25 -7.56
CA THR A 44 -10.55 -15.38 -9.00
C THR A 44 -11.72 -16.33 -9.25
N LYS A 45 -11.71 -17.50 -8.63
CA LYS A 45 -12.77 -18.53 -8.75
C LYS A 45 -14.12 -18.03 -8.20
N LEU A 46 -14.10 -17.28 -7.10
CA LEU A 46 -15.30 -16.73 -6.47
C LEU A 46 -15.81 -15.43 -7.16
N GLY A 47 -14.98 -14.75 -7.93
CA GLY A 47 -15.28 -13.43 -8.51
C GLY A 47 -15.38 -12.32 -7.46
N ARG A 48 -14.84 -12.53 -6.24
CA ARG A 48 -14.79 -11.54 -5.14
C ARG A 48 -13.59 -11.78 -4.23
N SER A 49 -13.21 -10.76 -3.45
CA SER A 49 -12.18 -10.91 -2.40
C SER A 49 -12.58 -12.00 -1.40
N VAL A 50 -11.60 -12.80 -0.96
CA VAL A 50 -11.77 -13.76 0.14
C VAL A 50 -11.68 -13.08 1.50
N ASN A 51 -10.97 -11.97 1.58
CA ASN A 51 -10.86 -11.20 2.81
C ASN A 51 -12.08 -10.31 2.98
N VAL A 52 -12.73 -10.42 4.13
CA VAL A 52 -13.76 -9.49 4.57
C VAL A 52 -13.05 -8.44 5.40
N ASP A 53 -12.97 -7.21 4.86
CA ASP A 53 -12.38 -6.09 5.60
C ASP A 53 -13.35 -5.69 6.71
N ALA A 54 -13.10 -6.16 7.93
CA ALA A 54 -13.89 -5.79 9.10
C ALA A 54 -13.50 -4.41 9.67
N GLY A 55 -12.42 -3.80 9.15
CA GLY A 55 -11.86 -2.53 9.61
C GLY A 55 -11.57 -2.53 11.12
N SER A 56 -10.34 -2.26 11.53
CA SER A 56 -10.02 -2.00 12.94
C SER A 56 -10.07 -0.50 13.21
N ARG A 57 -10.19 -0.10 14.50
CA ARG A 57 -10.05 1.33 14.86
C ARG A 57 -8.71 1.91 14.38
N ALA A 58 -7.65 1.12 14.44
CA ALA A 58 -6.34 1.54 13.96
C ALA A 58 -6.32 1.76 12.43
N THR A 59 -6.93 0.86 11.67
CA THR A 59 -7.06 1.00 10.21
C THR A 59 -7.94 2.20 9.83
N ASN A 60 -9.06 2.38 10.53
CA ASN A 60 -9.98 3.50 10.29
C ASN A 60 -9.32 4.83 10.66
N TRP A 61 -8.60 4.88 11.79
CA TRP A 61 -7.77 6.04 12.15
C TRP A 61 -6.77 6.39 11.06
N GLY A 62 -5.97 5.42 10.61
CA GLY A 62 -4.96 5.62 9.57
C GLY A 62 -5.55 6.21 8.31
N LYS A 63 -6.59 5.58 7.77
CA LYS A 63 -7.28 6.03 6.55
C LYS A 63 -7.90 7.44 6.69
N PHE A 64 -8.49 7.74 7.86
CA PHE A 64 -9.09 9.05 8.10
C PHE A 64 -8.04 10.15 8.18
N VAL A 65 -6.98 9.92 8.95
CA VAL A 65 -5.95 10.93 9.20
C VAL A 65 -5.04 11.12 8.00
N GLU A 66 -4.88 10.12 7.12
CA GLU A 66 -4.15 10.23 5.86
C GLU A 66 -4.65 11.40 5.00
N GLY A 67 -5.97 11.61 4.91
CA GLY A 67 -6.55 12.77 4.22
C GLY A 67 -6.11 14.11 4.81
N ILE A 68 -5.87 14.17 6.13
CA ILE A 68 -5.37 15.37 6.81
C ILE A 68 -3.89 15.62 6.48
N VAL A 69 -3.11 14.54 6.33
CA VAL A 69 -1.68 14.65 5.96
C VAL A 69 -1.51 15.27 4.58
N PHE A 70 -2.36 14.93 3.62
CA PHE A 70 -2.31 15.52 2.27
C PHE A 70 -2.33 17.04 2.30
N GLU A 71 -3.14 17.64 3.17
CA GLU A 71 -3.23 19.09 3.30
C GLU A 71 -2.00 19.74 3.97
N LYS A 72 -1.23 18.92 4.72
CA LYS A 72 0.00 19.38 5.42
C LYS A 72 1.25 19.27 4.56
N LEU A 73 1.18 18.48 3.48
CA LEU A 73 2.28 18.29 2.54
C LEU A 73 2.32 19.47 1.53
N GLY A 74 3.45 19.64 0.86
CA GLY A 74 3.66 20.71 -0.11
C GLY A 74 2.90 20.51 -1.42
N LEU A 75 2.87 21.55 -2.26
CA LEU A 75 2.21 21.54 -3.58
C LEU A 75 2.89 20.63 -4.61
N GLU A 76 4.08 20.13 -4.30
CA GLU A 76 4.82 19.17 -5.12
C GLU A 76 4.15 17.79 -5.18
N TYR A 77 3.24 17.49 -4.24
CA TYR A 77 2.53 16.21 -4.19
C TYR A 77 1.19 16.30 -4.93
N THR A 78 0.96 15.30 -5.74
CA THR A 78 -0.34 15.08 -6.40
C THR A 78 -1.00 13.87 -5.78
N ILE A 79 -2.22 14.04 -5.27
CA ILE A 79 -3.04 12.92 -4.80
C ILE A 79 -3.41 12.06 -6.00
N VAL A 80 -3.09 10.78 -5.94
CA VAL A 80 -3.58 9.84 -6.95
C VAL A 80 -5.05 9.59 -6.62
N SER A 81 -5.93 10.16 -7.43
CA SER A 81 -7.37 9.89 -7.29
C SER A 81 -7.55 8.37 -7.26
N GLN A 82 -8.15 7.84 -6.23
CA GLN A 82 -8.48 6.43 -5.88
C GLN A 82 -8.42 5.36 -7.00
N ASP A 83 -7.84 5.69 -8.15
CA ASP A 83 -7.72 4.81 -9.29
C ASP A 83 -6.54 3.86 -9.10
N THR A 84 -6.84 2.59 -9.21
CA THR A 84 -5.83 1.56 -9.18
C THR A 84 -5.02 1.59 -10.47
N ILE A 85 -3.72 1.79 -10.36
CA ILE A 85 -2.77 1.67 -11.46
C ILE A 85 -2.53 0.18 -11.71
N LEU A 86 -2.71 -0.24 -12.96
CA LEU A 86 -2.38 -1.59 -13.43
C LEU A 86 -1.00 -1.57 -14.07
N HIS A 87 -0.23 -2.64 -13.88
CA HIS A 87 1.02 -2.79 -14.63
C HIS A 87 0.71 -2.90 -16.12
N PRO A 88 1.43 -2.19 -17.00
CA PRO A 88 1.12 -2.16 -18.45
C PRO A 88 1.18 -3.55 -19.10
N ASP A 89 2.13 -4.37 -18.71
CA ASP A 89 2.41 -5.67 -19.36
C ASP A 89 2.01 -6.88 -18.49
N LEU A 90 1.73 -6.69 -17.20
CA LEU A 90 1.43 -7.76 -16.24
C LEU A 90 0.05 -7.54 -15.61
N PRO A 91 -1.02 -8.09 -16.20
CA PRO A 91 -2.41 -7.77 -15.85
C PRO A 91 -2.82 -8.17 -14.43
N HIS A 92 -2.06 -9.04 -13.77
CA HIS A 92 -2.28 -9.45 -12.37
C HIS A 92 -1.47 -8.65 -11.36
N TRP A 93 -0.95 -7.49 -11.73
CA TRP A 93 -0.23 -6.59 -10.83
C TRP A 93 -0.87 -5.22 -10.80
N SER A 94 -1.16 -4.72 -9.59
CA SER A 94 -1.79 -3.41 -9.42
C SER A 94 -1.40 -2.76 -8.11
N GLY A 95 -1.56 -1.45 -8.04
CA GLY A 95 -1.33 -0.68 -6.82
C GLY A 95 -2.07 0.65 -6.85
N SER A 96 -2.14 1.29 -5.71
CA SER A 96 -2.65 2.64 -5.56
C SER A 96 -1.67 3.38 -4.65
N PRO A 97 -0.67 4.07 -5.20
CA PRO A 97 0.17 4.96 -4.40
C PRO A 97 -0.68 6.06 -3.80
N ASP A 98 -0.34 6.53 -2.61
CA ASP A 98 -1.07 7.62 -1.96
C ASP A 98 -0.82 8.94 -2.68
N LEU A 99 0.44 9.20 -3.02
CA LEU A 99 0.89 10.43 -3.66
C LEU A 99 1.92 10.16 -4.75
N LEU A 100 1.99 11.10 -5.69
CA LEU A 100 3.06 11.20 -6.69
C LEU A 100 3.71 12.58 -6.63
N THR A 101 5.00 12.63 -6.94
CA THR A 101 5.71 13.83 -7.34
C THR A 101 6.20 13.68 -8.78
N VAL A 102 6.98 14.63 -9.29
CA VAL A 102 7.55 14.55 -10.65
C VAL A 102 8.48 13.34 -10.83
N ASP A 103 9.05 12.79 -9.76
CA ASP A 103 10.07 11.74 -9.80
C ASP A 103 9.89 10.63 -8.74
N SER A 104 8.93 10.75 -7.84
CA SER A 104 8.73 9.77 -6.75
C SER A 104 7.29 9.31 -6.58
N VAL A 105 7.16 8.09 -6.11
CA VAL A 105 5.94 7.56 -5.51
C VAL A 105 6.06 7.68 -4.00
N ALA A 106 5.03 8.18 -3.34
CA ALA A 106 5.02 8.29 -1.89
C ALA A 106 3.91 7.44 -1.26
N ASP A 107 4.21 6.93 -0.07
CA ASP A 107 3.30 6.13 0.76
C ASP A 107 3.26 6.72 2.16
N ILE A 108 2.06 6.96 2.68
CA ILE A 108 1.82 7.58 3.98
C ILE A 108 1.38 6.52 4.98
N LYS A 109 2.01 6.53 6.15
CA LYS A 109 1.61 5.70 7.27
C LYS A 109 1.23 6.56 8.47
N CYS A 110 0.00 6.39 8.93
CA CYS A 110 -0.54 7.07 10.12
C CYS A 110 -0.67 6.06 11.27
N TYR A 111 0.48 5.68 11.83
CA TYR A 111 0.59 4.66 12.84
C TYR A 111 0.18 5.13 14.24
N TYR A 112 -0.10 4.18 15.12
CA TYR A 112 -0.18 4.41 16.55
C TYR A 112 1.22 4.69 17.13
N PRO A 113 1.34 5.32 18.32
CA PRO A 113 2.59 5.90 18.80
C PRO A 113 3.80 4.96 18.78
N LYS A 114 3.62 3.69 19.17
CA LYS A 114 4.72 2.73 19.16
C LYS A 114 5.24 2.47 17.76
N ASN A 115 4.37 2.10 16.83
CA ASN A 115 4.75 1.81 15.45
C ASN A 115 5.24 3.06 14.71
N PHE A 116 4.70 4.24 15.07
CA PHE A 116 5.21 5.51 14.59
C PHE A 116 6.66 5.72 14.99
N ALA A 117 6.99 5.53 16.29
CA ALA A 117 8.34 5.74 16.79
C ALA A 117 9.35 4.79 16.10
N ASP A 118 9.02 3.50 16.04
CA ASP A 118 9.87 2.49 15.40
C ASP A 118 10.11 2.83 13.92
N TYR A 119 9.08 3.28 13.20
CA TYR A 119 9.20 3.63 11.77
C TYR A 119 9.92 4.98 11.57
N ALA A 120 9.61 5.99 12.39
CA ALA A 120 10.28 7.28 12.33
C ALA A 120 11.80 7.17 12.60
N ASP A 121 12.19 6.32 13.55
CA ASP A 121 13.61 6.03 13.81
C ASP A 121 14.27 5.40 12.57
N CYS A 122 13.61 4.44 11.91
CA CYS A 122 14.11 3.87 10.67
C CYS A 122 14.26 4.94 9.57
N LEU A 123 13.26 5.79 9.36
CA LEU A 123 13.32 6.85 8.34
C LEU A 123 14.43 7.86 8.62
N LYS A 124 14.72 8.15 9.89
CA LYS A 124 15.82 9.05 10.29
C LYS A 124 17.20 8.50 10.00
N LEU A 125 17.38 7.19 9.93
CA LEU A 125 18.66 6.58 9.55
C LEU A 125 19.04 6.88 8.09
N GLN A 126 18.07 7.18 7.23
CA GLN A 126 18.27 7.39 5.79
C GLN A 126 19.00 6.19 5.13
N ASP A 127 18.71 4.97 5.62
CA ASP A 127 19.32 3.72 5.19
C ASP A 127 18.26 2.80 4.55
N VAL A 128 18.42 2.58 3.24
CA VAL A 128 17.50 1.77 2.43
C VAL A 128 17.52 0.30 2.87
N GLU A 129 18.70 -0.23 3.23
CA GLU A 129 18.83 -1.63 3.65
C GLU A 129 18.19 -1.86 5.03
N ALA A 130 18.30 -0.87 5.94
CA ALA A 130 17.59 -0.91 7.21
C ALA A 130 16.06 -0.92 6.99
N MET A 131 15.55 -0.06 6.13
CA MET A 131 14.13 -0.03 5.78
C MET A 131 13.65 -1.35 5.16
N LYS A 132 14.42 -1.90 4.22
CA LYS A 132 14.12 -3.18 3.57
C LYS A 132 14.09 -4.35 4.54
N ARG A 133 14.94 -4.34 5.56
CA ARG A 133 15.04 -5.38 6.58
C ARG A 133 13.92 -5.27 7.63
N ASP A 134 13.68 -4.08 8.15
CA ASP A 134 12.87 -3.85 9.36
C ASP A 134 11.42 -3.44 9.02
N PHE A 135 11.21 -2.86 7.83
CA PHE A 135 9.91 -2.43 7.30
C PHE A 135 9.68 -2.95 5.88
N GLU A 136 9.80 -4.24 5.74
CA GLU A 136 9.76 -4.93 4.45
C GLU A 136 8.47 -4.69 3.67
N SER A 137 7.32 -4.63 4.36
CA SER A 137 6.03 -4.41 3.72
C SER A 137 5.94 -3.03 3.07
N GLU A 138 6.39 -2.01 3.77
CA GLU A 138 6.42 -0.62 3.32
C GLU A 138 7.44 -0.43 2.19
N TYR A 139 8.60 -1.05 2.33
CA TYR A 139 9.64 -1.02 1.31
C TYR A 139 9.15 -1.61 -0.02
N TRP A 140 8.64 -2.84 -0.01
CA TRP A 140 8.19 -3.50 -1.22
C TRP A 140 6.92 -2.87 -1.80
N GLN A 141 6.10 -2.21 -0.99
CA GLN A 141 4.99 -1.40 -1.49
C GLN A 141 5.49 -0.24 -2.36
N LEU A 142 6.53 0.48 -1.91
CA LEU A 142 7.16 1.56 -2.70
C LEU A 142 7.85 1.02 -3.96
N VAL A 143 8.58 -0.10 -3.88
CA VAL A 143 9.17 -0.76 -5.05
C VAL A 143 8.09 -1.11 -6.07
N SER A 144 6.99 -1.70 -5.62
CA SER A 144 5.85 -2.06 -6.46
C SER A 144 5.23 -0.84 -7.14
N ASN A 145 4.93 0.21 -6.37
CA ASN A 145 4.36 1.44 -6.90
C ASN A 145 5.29 2.12 -7.90
N SER A 146 6.61 2.06 -7.68
CA SER A 146 7.60 2.53 -8.64
C SER A 146 7.59 1.72 -9.95
N CYS A 147 7.44 0.40 -9.89
CA CYS A 147 7.30 -0.42 -11.10
C CYS A 147 6.04 -0.05 -11.89
N LEU A 148 4.92 0.21 -11.19
CA LEU A 148 3.64 0.55 -11.81
C LEU A 148 3.63 1.92 -12.47
N THR A 149 4.37 2.89 -11.92
CA THR A 149 4.38 4.28 -12.39
C THR A 149 5.58 4.62 -13.28
N GLY A 150 6.65 3.81 -13.22
CA GLY A 150 7.91 4.10 -13.88
C GLY A 150 8.78 5.15 -13.15
N LEU A 151 8.32 5.70 -12.02
CA LEU A 151 9.05 6.71 -11.26
C LEU A 151 10.25 6.10 -10.52
N PRO A 152 11.42 6.77 -10.48
CA PRO A 152 12.64 6.16 -9.97
C PRO A 152 12.76 6.16 -8.44
N TYR A 153 12.12 7.09 -7.75
CA TYR A 153 12.25 7.24 -6.30
C TYR A 153 11.02 6.72 -5.56
N GLY A 154 11.27 6.15 -4.37
CA GLY A 154 10.27 5.91 -3.34
C GLY A 154 10.41 6.95 -2.23
N GLU A 155 9.29 7.37 -1.65
CA GLU A 155 9.27 8.25 -0.49
C GLU A 155 8.35 7.67 0.58
N ALA A 156 8.94 7.32 1.71
CA ALA A 156 8.22 6.89 2.90
C ALA A 156 7.88 8.10 3.76
N ILE A 157 6.62 8.23 4.14
CA ILE A 157 6.13 9.32 4.99
C ILE A 157 5.40 8.70 6.18
N VAL A 158 5.72 9.17 7.39
CA VAL A 158 4.99 8.74 8.58
C VAL A 158 4.46 9.97 9.33
N TYR A 159 3.25 9.86 9.82
CA TYR A 159 2.58 10.94 10.56
C TYR A 159 2.02 10.45 11.89
N LEU A 160 2.25 11.25 12.93
CA LEU A 160 1.56 11.17 14.21
C LEU A 160 1.23 12.60 14.67
N PRO A 161 -0.04 12.96 14.86
CA PRO A 161 -0.41 14.33 15.22
C PRO A 161 0.21 14.77 16.54
N TYR A 162 0.44 16.04 16.67
CA TYR A 162 0.65 16.66 17.97
C TYR A 162 -0.66 16.72 18.76
N LYS A 163 -0.56 16.79 20.09
CA LYS A 163 -1.74 16.89 20.95
C LYS A 163 -2.61 18.11 20.61
N SER A 164 -2.01 19.22 20.24
CA SER A 164 -2.70 20.43 19.81
C SER A 164 -3.55 20.26 18.54
N GLU A 165 -3.23 19.29 17.70
CA GLU A 165 -3.96 19.01 16.45
C GLU A 165 -5.23 18.17 16.70
N LEU A 166 -5.37 17.53 17.87
CA LEU A 166 -6.49 16.62 18.15
C LEU A 166 -7.86 17.31 18.11
N ALA A 167 -7.95 18.55 18.52
CA ALA A 167 -9.22 19.28 18.48
C ALA A 167 -9.73 19.44 17.04
N GLU A 168 -8.84 19.80 16.11
CA GLU A 168 -9.15 19.89 14.68
C GLU A 168 -9.50 18.54 14.09
N ILE A 169 -8.73 17.49 14.40
CA ILE A 169 -8.98 16.11 13.95
C ILE A 169 -10.36 15.63 14.41
N LYS A 170 -10.72 15.88 15.65
CA LYS A 170 -12.04 15.55 16.19
C LYS A 170 -13.17 16.30 15.48
N GLN A 171 -12.97 17.60 15.21
CA GLN A 171 -13.97 18.39 14.50
C GLN A 171 -14.16 17.86 13.07
N ARG A 172 -13.08 17.55 12.37
CA ARG A 172 -13.16 16.93 11.02
C ARG A 172 -13.84 15.56 11.05
N ALA A 173 -13.66 14.78 12.12
CA ALA A 173 -14.35 13.50 12.28
C ALA A 173 -15.85 13.66 12.52
N TYR A 174 -16.26 14.73 13.21
CA TYR A 174 -17.68 15.07 13.39
C TYR A 174 -18.34 15.51 12.07
N ASP A 175 -17.66 16.37 11.32
CA ASP A 175 -18.12 16.93 10.05
C ASP A 175 -17.91 15.97 8.86
N TYR A 176 -17.36 14.76 9.11
CA TYR A 176 -17.01 13.83 8.08
C TYR A 176 -18.24 13.33 7.31
N GLU A 177 -18.21 13.50 5.99
CA GLU A 177 -19.15 12.93 5.06
C GLU A 177 -18.43 11.99 4.09
N PRO A 178 -18.89 10.74 3.91
CA PRO A 178 -18.25 9.79 3.01
C PRO A 178 -18.31 10.24 1.55
N GLU A 179 -17.15 10.34 0.90
CA GLU A 179 -17.04 10.68 -0.51
C GLU A 179 -16.24 9.62 -1.26
N GLY A 180 -16.78 9.10 -2.36
CA GLY A 180 -16.10 8.11 -3.21
C GLY A 180 -16.28 6.66 -2.77
N LYS A 181 -15.82 5.75 -3.63
CA LYS A 181 -16.08 4.29 -3.50
C LYS A 181 -15.34 3.61 -2.34
N ASN A 182 -14.22 4.18 -1.91
CA ASN A 182 -13.35 3.61 -0.87
C ASN A 182 -13.38 4.45 0.42
N ALA A 183 -14.30 5.43 0.51
CA ALA A 183 -14.47 6.23 1.71
C ALA A 183 -14.85 5.36 2.90
N LEU A 184 -14.41 5.76 4.08
CA LEU A 184 -14.89 5.17 5.33
C LEU A 184 -16.39 5.48 5.50
N GLU A 185 -17.13 4.59 6.12
CA GLU A 185 -18.48 4.90 6.53
C GLU A 185 -18.44 5.85 7.76
N LYS A 186 -19.46 6.67 7.94
CA LYS A 186 -19.55 7.65 9.02
C LYS A 186 -19.35 7.01 10.40
N ASN A 187 -19.93 5.85 10.64
CA ASN A 187 -19.80 5.09 11.89
C ASN A 187 -18.35 4.59 12.15
N GLN A 188 -17.54 4.45 11.11
CA GLN A 188 -16.14 4.05 11.22
C GLN A 188 -15.22 5.21 11.66
N VAL A 189 -15.69 6.47 11.57
CA VAL A 189 -14.95 7.70 11.88
C VAL A 189 -15.50 8.40 13.12
N GLU A 190 -16.81 8.38 13.34
CA GLU A 190 -17.52 9.12 14.38
C GLU A 190 -16.97 8.87 15.82
N TRP A 191 -16.43 7.67 16.07
CA TRP A 191 -15.83 7.35 17.36
C TRP A 191 -14.65 8.27 17.72
N ILE A 192 -13.95 8.85 16.72
CA ILE A 192 -12.81 9.77 16.91
C ILE A 192 -13.29 11.04 17.61
N TYR A 193 -14.44 11.56 17.21
CA TYR A 193 -15.03 12.74 17.81
C TYR A 193 -15.35 12.54 19.30
N TYR A 194 -15.94 11.38 19.66
CA TYR A 194 -16.33 11.08 21.03
C TYR A 194 -15.19 10.55 21.91
N ALA A 195 -14.05 10.23 21.33
CA ALA A 195 -12.89 9.73 22.05
C ALA A 195 -12.30 10.79 22.98
N THR A 196 -11.80 10.35 24.16
CA THR A 196 -10.94 11.21 24.97
C THR A 196 -9.59 11.38 24.28
N ASP A 197 -8.91 12.52 24.51
CA ASP A 197 -7.59 12.74 23.88
C ASP A 197 -6.61 11.61 24.20
N ASN A 198 -6.57 11.13 25.44
CA ASN A 198 -5.68 10.04 25.84
C ASN A 198 -5.97 8.68 25.17
N SER A 199 -7.10 8.54 24.50
CA SER A 199 -7.46 7.33 23.75
C SER A 199 -7.19 7.43 22.26
N LEU A 200 -6.75 8.60 21.78
CA LEU A 200 -6.35 8.84 20.40
C LEU A 200 -4.82 8.77 20.26
N PRO A 201 -4.31 8.38 19.08
CA PRO A 201 -2.89 8.43 18.80
C PRO A 201 -2.42 9.89 18.67
N TYR A 202 -1.47 10.29 19.49
CA TYR A 202 -0.81 11.60 19.41
C TYR A 202 0.57 11.58 20.05
N GLN A 203 1.35 12.62 19.82
CA GLN A 203 2.58 12.95 20.55
C GLN A 203 2.51 14.37 21.10
N ASN A 204 3.32 14.66 22.12
CA ASN A 204 3.45 16.02 22.63
C ASN A 204 4.33 16.86 21.71
N GLU A 205 4.09 18.17 21.69
CA GLU A 205 4.94 19.15 21.02
C GLU A 205 6.33 19.19 21.66
N ASN A 206 7.32 19.66 20.88
CA ASN A 206 8.70 19.87 21.34
C ASN A 206 9.38 18.60 21.89
N ASN A 207 9.00 17.44 21.34
CA ASN A 207 9.66 16.20 21.70
C ASN A 207 10.70 15.79 20.62
N PHE A 208 11.14 14.53 20.65
CA PHE A 208 12.20 14.00 19.80
C PHE A 208 11.82 13.92 18.31
N TYR A 209 10.54 13.67 18.00
CA TYR A 209 10.06 13.51 16.62
C TYR A 209 9.29 14.73 16.15
N LYS A 210 9.39 15.01 14.85
CA LYS A 210 8.41 15.86 14.17
C LYS A 210 7.11 15.07 14.00
N ASN A 211 5.99 15.77 13.82
CA ASN A 211 4.71 15.09 13.51
C ASN A 211 4.72 14.41 12.14
N ILE A 212 5.59 14.86 11.21
CA ILE A 212 5.85 14.20 9.91
C ILE A 212 7.34 13.94 9.80
N GLU A 213 7.72 12.68 9.61
CA GLU A 213 9.08 12.26 9.23
C GLU A 213 9.04 11.65 7.83
N ARG A 214 10.10 11.87 7.04
CA ARG A 214 10.17 11.46 5.63
C ARG A 214 11.54 10.90 5.26
N PHE A 215 11.53 9.91 4.37
CA PHE A 215 12.72 9.40 3.73
C PHE A 215 12.47 9.14 2.24
N LYS A 216 13.16 9.88 1.37
CA LYS A 216 13.15 9.69 -0.08
C LYS A 216 14.43 9.02 -0.53
N PHE A 217 14.32 7.97 -1.34
CA PHE A 217 15.46 7.18 -1.81
C PHE A 217 15.25 6.70 -3.24
N LEU A 218 16.37 6.49 -3.94
CA LEU A 218 16.37 5.84 -5.25
C LEU A 218 16.06 4.35 -5.06
N ILE A 219 15.04 3.86 -5.74
CA ILE A 219 14.70 2.43 -5.71
C ILE A 219 15.68 1.67 -6.61
N PRO A 220 16.42 0.66 -6.08
CA PRO A 220 17.38 -0.10 -6.84
C PRO A 220 16.71 -0.86 -8.00
N GLN A 221 17.31 -0.80 -9.20
CA GLN A 221 16.78 -1.54 -10.36
C GLN A 221 16.77 -3.05 -10.11
N SER A 222 17.75 -3.57 -9.40
CA SER A 222 17.81 -4.99 -9.00
C SER A 222 16.59 -5.44 -8.20
N ASP A 223 16.02 -4.57 -7.38
CA ASP A 223 14.85 -4.89 -6.58
C ASP A 223 13.56 -4.84 -7.42
N LYS A 224 13.48 -3.90 -8.37
CA LYS A 224 12.40 -3.88 -9.36
C LYS A 224 12.40 -5.15 -10.22
N ASP A 225 13.56 -5.57 -10.68
CA ASP A 225 13.73 -6.78 -11.50
C ASP A 225 13.39 -8.05 -10.70
N LEU A 226 13.84 -8.12 -9.45
CA LEU A 226 13.52 -9.21 -8.54
C LEU A 226 12.02 -9.31 -8.29
N LEU A 227 11.37 -8.19 -7.96
CA LEU A 227 9.92 -8.16 -7.72
C LEU A 227 9.14 -8.56 -8.98
N THR A 228 9.52 -8.02 -10.14
CA THR A 228 8.91 -8.37 -11.44
C THR A 228 8.99 -9.86 -11.70
N THR A 229 10.16 -10.46 -11.48
CA THR A 229 10.38 -11.91 -11.63
C THR A 229 9.46 -12.71 -10.69
N LYS A 230 9.31 -12.28 -9.44
CA LYS A 230 8.41 -12.92 -8.47
C LYS A 230 6.94 -12.80 -8.86
N VAL A 231 6.51 -11.64 -9.36
CA VAL A 231 5.12 -11.45 -9.83
C VAL A 231 4.82 -12.35 -11.04
N ILE A 232 5.74 -12.45 -12.01
CA ILE A 232 5.59 -13.35 -13.17
C ILE A 232 5.46 -14.80 -12.70
N ALA A 233 6.34 -15.26 -11.80
CA ALA A 233 6.30 -16.61 -11.27
C ALA A 233 4.99 -16.90 -10.50
N ALA A 234 4.53 -15.94 -9.69
CA ALA A 234 3.27 -16.03 -8.95
C ALA A 234 2.05 -16.11 -9.90
N THR A 235 2.06 -15.32 -10.97
CA THR A 235 1.00 -15.33 -12.00
C THR A 235 0.93 -16.69 -12.71
N LYS A 236 2.07 -17.30 -13.02
CA LYS A 236 2.11 -18.66 -13.62
C LYS A 236 1.52 -19.71 -12.69
N LEU A 237 1.82 -19.65 -11.38
CA LEU A 237 1.21 -20.53 -10.40
C LEU A 237 -0.30 -20.31 -10.27
N LEU A 238 -0.76 -19.05 -10.24
CA LEU A 238 -2.18 -18.71 -10.21
C LEU A 238 -2.91 -19.32 -11.42
N TYR A 239 -2.39 -19.14 -12.63
CA TYR A 239 -2.96 -19.72 -13.86
C TYR A 239 -3.05 -21.25 -13.78
N LYS A 240 -1.98 -21.90 -13.35
CA LYS A 240 -1.96 -23.36 -13.15
C LYS A 240 -3.05 -23.82 -12.19
N GLU A 241 -3.26 -23.13 -11.06
CA GLU A 241 -4.29 -23.48 -10.07
C GLU A 241 -5.72 -23.26 -10.55
N ILE A 242 -5.95 -22.31 -11.48
CA ILE A 242 -7.29 -22.10 -12.09
C ILE A 242 -7.51 -22.93 -13.34
N GLY A 243 -6.52 -23.77 -13.73
CA GLY A 243 -6.64 -24.66 -14.88
C GLY A 243 -6.45 -23.98 -16.24
N ILE A 244 -5.77 -22.82 -16.26
CA ILE A 244 -5.40 -22.12 -17.50
C ILE A 244 -3.94 -22.47 -17.81
N ASP A 245 -3.65 -22.82 -19.07
CA ASP A 245 -2.28 -22.99 -19.51
C ASP A 245 -1.56 -21.63 -19.50
N PRO A 246 -0.49 -21.46 -18.71
CA PRO A 246 0.22 -20.20 -18.63
C PRO A 246 0.77 -19.70 -19.96
N GLU A 247 1.23 -20.59 -20.85
CA GLU A 247 1.77 -20.23 -22.17
C GLU A 247 0.68 -19.70 -23.10
N LEU A 248 -0.52 -20.30 -23.06
CA LEU A 248 -1.68 -19.79 -23.80
C LEU A 248 -2.23 -18.49 -23.25
N ALA A 249 -2.13 -18.27 -21.93
CA ALA A 249 -2.55 -17.03 -21.29
C ALA A 249 -1.66 -15.85 -21.69
N GLU A 250 -0.34 -16.02 -21.71
CA GLU A 250 0.62 -15.00 -22.17
C GLU A 250 0.36 -14.59 -23.65
N LEU A 251 -0.01 -15.53 -24.52
CA LEU A 251 -0.39 -15.24 -25.91
C LEU A 251 -1.69 -14.43 -26.00
N ASN A 252 -2.68 -14.74 -25.18
CA ASN A 252 -3.97 -14.03 -25.17
C ASN A 252 -3.86 -12.63 -24.58
N ASP A 253 -3.08 -12.44 -23.52
CA ASP A 253 -2.81 -11.13 -22.92
C ASP A 253 -2.02 -10.23 -23.88
N GLY A 254 -1.06 -10.79 -24.64
CA GLY A 254 -0.33 -10.08 -25.70
C GLY A 254 -1.21 -9.66 -26.88
N ILE A 255 -2.24 -10.41 -27.22
CA ILE A 255 -3.20 -10.07 -28.27
C ILE A 255 -4.16 -8.94 -27.83
N LEU A 256 -4.50 -8.87 -26.55
CA LEU A 256 -5.37 -7.82 -25.99
C LEU A 256 -4.67 -6.47 -25.87
N THR A 257 -3.34 -6.46 -25.72
CA THR A 257 -2.54 -5.23 -25.67
C THR A 257 -2.26 -4.64 -27.06
N GLN A 258 -2.29 -5.44 -28.13
CA GLN A 258 -2.11 -4.96 -29.51
C GLN A 258 -3.39 -4.38 -30.16
N LYS A 259 -4.54 -4.45 -29.50
CA LYS A 259 -5.84 -3.95 -30.01
C LYS A 259 -6.33 -2.67 -29.31
N ARG A 260 -5.44 -1.89 -28.70
CA ARG A 260 -5.77 -0.57 -28.15
C ARG A 260 -5.02 0.54 -28.86
#